data_746ecdfe91ae07438678353e1f7acd00
#
_entry.id   746ecdfe91ae07438678353e1f7acd00
#
_cell.length_a   1.000
_cell.length_b   1.000
_cell.length_c   1.000
_cell.angle_alpha   90.00
_cell.angle_beta   90.00
_cell.angle_gamma   90.00
#
_symmetry.space_group_name_H-M   'P 1'
#
loop_
_entity.id
_entity.type
_entity.pdbx_description
1 polymer ?
#
loop_
_entity_poly.entity_id
_entity_poly.type
_entity_poly.pdbx_seq_one_letter_code
_entity_poly.pdbx_strand_id
1 'polypeptide(L)' 'VPPSDPAPPAHRATTSDKGAFSHATCVCGWRGPARRARDRARRDASEHERG' A
#
# COMPACT_ATOMS: atom_id res chain seq x y z
N VAL A 1 18.66 -0.10 -25.12
CA VAL A 1 17.31 -0.56 -24.88
C VAL A 1 16.97 -0.40 -23.42
N PRO A 2 15.99 0.36 -23.12
CA PRO A 2 15.62 0.48 -21.71
C PRO A 2 15.22 -0.88 -21.19
N PRO A 3 15.58 -1.18 -19.95
CA PRO A 3 15.14 -2.41 -19.37
C PRO A 3 13.62 -2.42 -19.39
N SER A 4 13.08 -3.52 -19.78
CA SER A 4 11.65 -3.66 -19.76
C SER A 4 11.17 -3.81 -18.33
N ASP A 5 11.25 -2.73 -17.59
CA ASP A 5 10.64 -2.75 -16.29
C ASP A 5 9.14 -2.88 -16.51
N PRO A 6 8.52 -3.85 -15.87
CA PRO A 6 7.09 -3.92 -15.98
C PRO A 6 6.52 -2.60 -15.48
N ALA A 7 5.57 -2.07 -16.22
CA ALA A 7 4.91 -0.86 -15.79
C ALA A 7 4.42 -1.07 -14.36
N PRO A 8 4.66 -0.11 -13.47
CA PRO A 8 4.17 -0.26 -12.11
C PRO A 8 2.65 -0.40 -12.15
N PRO A 9 2.08 -1.22 -11.27
CA PRO A 9 0.63 -1.32 -11.22
C PRO A 9 0.04 0.04 -10.96
N ALA A 10 -1.17 0.26 -11.43
CA ALA A 10 -1.87 1.53 -11.25
C ALA A 10 -1.96 1.91 -9.77
N HIS A 11 -2.00 0.90 -8.92
CA HIS A 11 -2.02 1.10 -7.47
C HIS A 11 -0.88 0.32 -6.86
N ARG A 12 0.07 1.03 -6.32
CA ARG A 12 1.16 0.41 -5.60
C ARG A 12 1.05 0.86 -4.15
N ALA A 13 0.55 -0.01 -3.32
CA ALA A 13 0.34 0.31 -1.93
C ALA A 13 1.51 -0.16 -1.07
N THR A 14 1.86 0.66 -0.08
CA THR A 14 2.89 0.33 0.89
C THR A 14 2.31 0.59 2.26
N THR A 15 2.96 0.06 3.29
CA THR A 15 2.54 0.29 4.66
C THR A 15 3.55 1.18 5.36
N SER A 16 3.06 2.02 6.24
CA SER A 16 3.88 2.91 7.05
C SER A 16 3.48 2.75 8.50
N ASP A 17 4.47 2.78 9.37
CA ASP A 17 4.24 2.71 10.81
C ASP A 17 4.30 4.11 11.40
N LYS A 18 3.36 4.42 12.26
CA LYS A 18 3.37 5.69 12.96
C LYS A 18 2.94 5.43 14.41
N GLY A 19 3.92 5.46 15.30
CA GLY A 19 3.65 5.12 16.70
C GLY A 19 3.20 3.68 16.83
N ALA A 20 2.07 3.46 17.47
CA ALA A 20 1.51 2.13 17.66
C ALA A 20 0.64 1.68 16.48
N PHE A 21 0.50 2.51 15.46
CA PHE A 21 -0.39 2.24 14.34
C PHE A 21 0.35 2.05 13.04
N SER A 22 -0.23 1.25 12.18
CA SER A 22 0.26 1.06 10.81
C SER A 22 -0.87 1.41 9.87
N HIS A 23 -0.56 1.98 8.73
CA HIS A 23 -1.56 2.28 7.74
C HIS A 23 -1.00 2.04 6.34
N ALA A 24 -1.88 1.78 5.41
CA ALA A 24 -1.49 1.59 4.03
C ALA A 24 -1.66 2.89 3.27
N THR A 25 -0.75 3.13 2.34
CA THR A 25 -0.85 4.29 1.45
C THR A 25 -0.61 3.81 0.03
N CYS A 26 -1.19 4.49 -0.92
CA CYS A 26 -1.04 4.15 -2.33
C CYS A 26 -0.51 5.34 -3.10
N VAL A 27 0.21 5.06 -4.18
CA VAL A 27 0.76 6.11 -5.03
C VAL A 27 -0.34 6.97 -5.67
N CYS A 28 -1.55 6.46 -5.73
CA CYS A 28 -2.68 7.22 -6.26
C CYS A 28 -3.22 8.24 -5.26
N GLY A 29 -2.68 8.28 -4.05
CA GLY A 29 -3.14 9.20 -3.02
C GLY A 29 -4.06 8.58 -1.99
N TRP A 30 -4.41 7.32 -2.15
CA TRP A 30 -5.27 6.63 -1.20
C TRP A 30 -4.53 6.35 0.11
N ARG A 31 -5.26 6.47 1.20
CA ARG A 31 -4.74 6.14 2.53
C ARG A 31 -5.73 5.24 3.24
N GLY A 32 -5.23 4.14 3.74
CA GLY A 32 -6.07 3.23 4.51
C GLY A 32 -6.22 3.69 5.95
N PRO A 33 -7.12 3.05 6.68
CA PRO A 33 -7.32 3.38 8.09
C PRO A 33 -6.12 2.94 8.91
N ALA A 34 -5.89 3.62 10.04
CA ALA A 34 -4.83 3.24 10.95
C ALA A 34 -5.20 1.93 11.64
N ARG A 35 -4.26 0.99 11.62
CA ARG A 35 -4.46 -0.32 12.23
C ARG A 35 -3.37 -0.54 13.26
N ARG A 36 -3.69 -1.22 14.34
CA ARG A 36 -2.69 -1.58 15.33
C ARG A 36 -1.88 -2.78 14.85
N ALA A 37 -2.46 -3.61 14.02
CA ALA A 37 -1.80 -4.79 13.49
C ALA A 37 -1.27 -4.51 12.10
N ARG A 38 0.00 -4.76 11.87
CA ARG A 38 0.62 -4.57 10.55
C ARG A 38 -0.02 -5.46 9.51
N ASP A 39 -0.40 -6.65 9.90
CA ASP A 39 -1.04 -7.60 8.99
C ASP A 39 -2.31 -7.03 8.39
N ARG A 40 -3.06 -6.31 9.20
CA ARG A 40 -4.28 -5.69 8.73
C ARG A 40 -4.00 -4.56 7.76
N ALA A 41 -2.97 -3.77 8.03
CA ALA A 41 -2.57 -2.70 7.12
C ALA A 41 -2.13 -3.29 5.78
N ARG A 42 -1.40 -4.39 5.81
CA ARG A 42 -0.99 -5.06 4.58
C ARG A 42 -2.18 -5.58 3.80
N ARG A 43 -3.17 -6.10 4.51
CA ARG A 43 -4.38 -6.59 3.86
C ARG A 43 -5.12 -5.43 3.18
N ASP A 44 -5.22 -4.30 3.86
CA ASP A 44 -5.85 -3.12 3.28
C ASP A 44 -5.12 -2.69 2.01
N ALA A 45 -3.79 -2.69 2.04
CA ALA A 45 -2.98 -2.35 0.88
C ALA A 45 -3.23 -3.32 -0.26
N SER A 46 -3.24 -4.62 0.04
CA SER A 46 -3.45 -5.65 -0.96
C SER A 46 -4.83 -5.54 -1.60
N GLU A 47 -5.84 -5.31 -0.78
CA GLU A 47 -7.20 -5.16 -1.29
C GLU A 47 -7.35 -3.93 -2.17
N HIS A 48 -6.69 -2.85 -1.79
CA HIS A 48 -6.72 -1.63 -2.59
C HIS A 48 -6.05 -1.85 -3.95
N GLU A 49 -4.94 -2.57 -3.97
CA GLU A 49 -4.25 -2.86 -5.22
C GLU A 49 -5.08 -3.70 -6.16
N ARG A 50 -5.92 -4.56 -5.61
CA ARG A 50 -6.79 -5.42 -6.42
C ARG A 50 -8.01 -4.69 -6.95
N GLY A 51 -8.46 -3.71 -6.20
CA GLY A 51 -9.62 -2.94 -6.55
C GLY A 51 -9.30 -1.81 -7.47
#